data_c7678afeadab82b9a5233e5d653a3f72
#
_entry.id   c7678afeadab82b9a5233e5d653a3f72
#
_cell.length_a   1.000
_cell.length_b   1.000
_cell.length_c   1.000
_cell.angle_alpha   90.00
_cell.angle_beta   90.00
_cell.angle_gamma   90.00
#
_symmetry.space_group_name_H-M   'P 1'
#
loop_
_entity.id
_entity.type
_entity.pdbx_description
1 polymer ?
#
loop_
_entity_poly.entity_id
_entity_poly.type
_entity_poly.pdbx_seq_one_letter_code
_entity_poly.pdbx_strand_id
1 'polypeptide(L)'
;DNPCLEFISKQKSPAILVYIFDEIEKKATGDAGQWWLNKTLHLHSKNLEQKFNVKLIIIDGEAKKNLSHLIEKYKISSLIWNRLYSDQSIKRDTEIKSFFKNKNIHVETFNSHLLNEPWEVQNNSGQFFKVFTPYWKTAFKVYLNKKFSYQKNTSIKSFQHNEKTKINFLSNRSWYETVSYTHLTLPTNGCV
;
A
#
# COMPACT_ATOMS: atom_id res chain seq x y z
N ASP A 1 0.45 -5.25 10.58
CA ASP A 1 1.59 -5.91 9.94
C ASP A 1 1.96 -5.22 8.64
N ASN A 2 3.14 -4.58 8.59
CA ASN A 2 3.60 -3.91 7.37
C ASN A 2 5.13 -4.07 7.27
N PRO A 3 5.62 -4.91 6.34
CA PRO A 3 7.06 -5.19 6.19
C PRO A 3 7.91 -3.95 5.93
N CYS A 4 7.38 -2.96 5.22
CA CYS A 4 8.09 -1.69 5.02
C CYS A 4 8.31 -0.94 6.33
N LEU A 5 7.30 -0.87 7.18
CA LEU A 5 7.40 -0.19 8.48
C LEU A 5 8.34 -0.95 9.43
N GLU A 6 8.32 -2.28 9.40
CA GLU A 6 9.26 -3.10 10.16
C GLU A 6 10.70 -2.87 9.70
N PHE A 7 10.93 -2.84 8.39
CA PHE A 7 12.26 -2.55 7.84
C PHE A 7 12.76 -1.16 8.25
N ILE A 8 11.93 -0.13 8.11
CA ILE A 8 12.28 1.25 8.49
C ILE A 8 12.59 1.34 9.99
N SER A 9 11.82 0.67 10.85
CA SER A 9 12.06 0.69 12.29
C SER A 9 13.42 0.12 12.68
N LYS A 10 13.87 -0.92 11.97
CA LYS A 10 15.20 -1.53 12.16
C LYS A 10 16.34 -0.62 11.71
N GLN A 11 16.12 0.19 10.67
CA GLN A 11 17.12 1.13 10.15
C GLN A 11 17.37 2.33 11.07
N LYS A 12 16.43 2.66 11.96
CA LYS A 12 16.46 3.84 12.86
C LYS A 12 16.64 5.18 12.12
N SER A 13 16.47 5.19 10.81
CA SER A 13 16.55 6.39 9.98
C SER A 13 15.24 7.16 9.98
N PRO A 14 15.26 8.50 9.87
CA PRO A 14 14.04 9.27 9.71
C PRO A 14 13.31 8.89 8.43
N ALA A 15 11.98 8.78 8.47
CA ALA A 15 11.17 8.40 7.33
C ALA A 15 10.01 9.37 7.11
N ILE A 16 9.65 9.54 5.84
CA ILE A 16 8.45 10.23 5.37
C ILE A 16 7.48 9.16 4.89
N LEU A 17 6.28 9.13 5.44
CA LEU A 17 5.21 8.25 4.97
C LEU A 17 4.38 8.98 3.90
N VAL A 18 4.24 8.34 2.74
CA VAL A 18 3.53 8.92 1.59
C VAL A 18 2.50 7.94 1.06
N TYR A 19 1.29 8.44 0.81
CA TYR A 19 0.28 7.76 0.02
C TYR A 19 0.06 8.55 -1.27
N ILE A 20 0.19 7.91 -2.42
CA ILE A 20 0.02 8.55 -3.73
C ILE A 20 -1.20 7.95 -4.41
N PHE A 21 -2.24 8.75 -4.60
CA PHE A 21 -3.46 8.38 -5.32
C PHE A 21 -3.25 8.67 -6.82
N ASP A 22 -2.71 7.69 -7.53
CA ASP A 22 -2.37 7.84 -8.95
C ASP A 22 -3.54 7.47 -9.89
N GLU A 23 -3.35 7.69 -11.18
CA GLU A 23 -4.36 7.44 -12.20
C GLU A 23 -4.74 5.97 -12.35
N ILE A 24 -3.83 5.03 -12.03
CA ILE A 24 -4.11 3.59 -12.05
C ILE A 24 -5.10 3.27 -10.94
N GLU A 25 -4.85 3.79 -9.74
CA GLU A 25 -5.69 3.56 -8.58
C GLU A 25 -7.04 4.25 -8.72
N LYS A 26 -7.08 5.48 -9.26
CA LYS A 26 -8.33 6.20 -9.57
C LYS A 26 -9.24 5.42 -10.50
N LYS A 27 -8.68 4.83 -11.57
CA LYS A 27 -9.44 4.02 -12.52
C LYS A 27 -9.93 2.71 -11.94
N ALA A 28 -9.12 2.08 -11.09
CA ALA A 28 -9.47 0.82 -10.44
C ALA A 28 -10.50 0.99 -9.32
N THR A 29 -10.52 2.17 -8.69
CA THR A 29 -11.35 2.45 -7.52
C THR A 29 -12.57 3.27 -7.94
N GLY A 30 -13.74 2.63 -8.01
CA GLY A 30 -15.01 3.34 -8.29
C GLY A 30 -15.37 4.34 -7.18
N ASP A 31 -16.44 5.11 -7.41
CA ASP A 31 -16.84 6.23 -6.51
C ASP A 31 -17.04 5.81 -5.05
N ALA A 32 -17.70 4.68 -4.81
CA ALA A 32 -17.89 4.15 -3.46
C ALA A 32 -16.56 3.75 -2.80
N GLY A 33 -15.66 3.14 -3.57
CA GLY A 33 -14.31 2.81 -3.13
C GLY A 33 -13.48 4.04 -2.79
N GLN A 34 -13.57 5.10 -3.61
CA GLN A 34 -12.90 6.37 -3.35
C GLN A 34 -13.42 7.05 -2.08
N TRP A 35 -14.74 7.04 -1.87
CA TRP A 35 -15.34 7.54 -0.65
C TRP A 35 -14.82 6.81 0.59
N TRP A 36 -14.80 5.47 0.53
CA TRP A 36 -14.31 4.64 1.62
C TRP A 36 -12.81 4.87 1.87
N LEU A 37 -12.03 4.93 0.81
CA LEU A 37 -10.60 5.22 0.85
C LEU A 37 -10.31 6.57 1.51
N ASN A 38 -11.06 7.62 1.13
CA ASN A 38 -10.94 8.95 1.74
C ASN A 38 -11.16 8.90 3.25
N LYS A 39 -12.25 8.25 3.71
CA LYS A 39 -12.53 8.09 5.15
C LYS A 39 -11.43 7.30 5.86
N THR A 40 -10.99 6.20 5.26
CA THR A 40 -9.94 5.34 5.82
C THR A 40 -8.61 6.06 5.93
N LEU A 41 -8.18 6.77 4.90
CA LEU A 41 -6.94 7.54 4.91
C LEU A 41 -6.95 8.66 5.94
N HIS A 42 -8.09 9.32 6.10
CA HIS A 42 -8.24 10.36 7.13
C HIS A 42 -8.07 9.78 8.54
N LEU A 43 -8.75 8.68 8.85
CA LEU A 43 -8.64 8.00 10.14
C LEU A 43 -7.24 7.44 10.36
N HIS A 44 -6.65 6.85 9.32
CA HIS A 44 -5.30 6.29 9.40
C HIS A 44 -4.24 7.37 9.64
N SER A 45 -4.32 8.50 8.92
CA SER A 45 -3.43 9.66 9.14
C SER A 45 -3.51 10.17 10.57
N LYS A 46 -4.73 10.32 11.10
CA LYS A 46 -4.96 10.74 12.50
C LYS A 46 -4.37 9.73 13.49
N ASN A 47 -4.55 8.44 13.26
CA ASN A 47 -3.99 7.38 14.12
C ASN A 47 -2.47 7.35 14.08
N LEU A 48 -1.84 7.56 12.92
CA LEU A 48 -0.39 7.64 12.79
C LEU A 48 0.19 8.83 13.55
N GLU A 49 -0.47 9.99 13.44
CA GLU A 49 -0.04 11.19 14.17
C GLU A 49 -0.18 11.01 15.69
N GLN A 50 -1.32 10.49 16.15
CA GLN A 50 -1.58 10.31 17.59
C GLN A 50 -0.71 9.23 18.24
N LYS A 51 -0.51 8.08 17.57
CA LYS A 51 0.21 6.94 18.17
C LYS A 51 1.71 6.97 17.97
N PHE A 52 2.17 7.50 16.84
CA PHE A 52 3.58 7.42 16.42
C PHE A 52 4.21 8.79 16.18
N ASN A 53 3.45 9.88 16.29
CA ASN A 53 3.89 11.24 15.93
C ASN A 53 4.43 11.31 14.48
N VAL A 54 3.79 10.59 13.55
CA VAL A 54 4.18 10.51 12.15
C VAL A 54 3.07 11.10 11.30
N LYS A 55 3.40 12.10 10.48
CA LYS A 55 2.47 12.70 9.52
C LYS A 55 2.50 11.92 8.21
N LEU A 56 1.32 11.50 7.73
CA LEU A 56 1.15 10.89 6.42
C LEU A 56 0.93 11.97 5.37
N ILE A 57 1.77 12.01 4.35
CA ILE A 57 1.56 12.85 3.17
C ILE A 57 0.61 12.10 2.23
N ILE A 58 -0.46 12.75 1.80
CA ILE A 58 -1.38 12.22 0.79
C ILE A 58 -1.32 13.14 -0.42
N ILE A 59 -0.94 12.58 -1.56
CA ILE A 59 -0.72 13.30 -2.81
C ILE A 59 -1.55 12.68 -3.91
N ASP A 60 -2.10 13.53 -4.78
CA ASP A 60 -2.80 13.14 -5.99
C ASP A 60 -1.88 13.27 -7.22
N GLY A 61 -2.00 12.32 -8.16
CA GLY A 61 -1.36 12.37 -9.47
C GLY A 61 -0.23 11.36 -9.67
N GLU A 62 0.56 11.57 -10.72
CA GLU A 62 1.58 10.63 -11.17
C GLU A 62 2.63 10.30 -10.11
N ALA A 63 2.77 9.00 -9.80
CA ALA A 63 3.64 8.54 -8.72
C ALA A 63 5.12 8.91 -8.96
N LYS A 64 5.65 8.69 -10.17
CA LYS A 64 7.04 8.99 -10.50
C LYS A 64 7.38 10.49 -10.35
N LYS A 65 6.49 11.36 -10.79
CA LYS A 65 6.65 12.81 -10.69
C LYS A 65 6.63 13.29 -9.24
N ASN A 66 5.65 12.81 -8.46
CA ASN A 66 5.53 13.16 -7.04
C ASN A 66 6.71 12.66 -6.22
N LEU A 67 7.17 11.43 -6.45
CA LEU A 67 8.34 10.88 -5.79
C LEU A 67 9.62 11.65 -6.15
N SER A 68 9.80 12.03 -7.42
CA SER A 68 10.94 12.85 -7.84
C SER A 68 10.99 14.19 -7.10
N HIS A 69 9.85 14.86 -7.00
CA HIS A 69 9.74 16.11 -6.25
C HIS A 69 10.12 15.95 -4.77
N LEU A 70 9.59 14.93 -4.11
CA LEU A 70 9.90 14.68 -2.70
C LEU A 70 11.38 14.31 -2.48
N ILE A 71 11.95 13.50 -3.37
CA ILE A 71 13.37 13.10 -3.30
C ILE A 71 14.28 14.31 -3.41
N GLU A 72 14.04 15.19 -4.36
CA GLU A 72 14.83 16.40 -4.58
C GLU A 72 14.69 17.38 -3.39
N LYS A 73 13.46 17.58 -2.94
CA LYS A 73 13.15 18.53 -1.86
C LYS A 73 13.75 18.12 -0.52
N TYR A 74 13.64 16.83 -0.16
CA TYR A 74 14.06 16.32 1.15
C TYR A 74 15.37 15.54 1.13
N LYS A 75 16.06 15.50 -0.02
CA LYS A 75 17.32 14.76 -0.22
C LYS A 75 17.20 13.29 0.22
N ILE A 76 16.12 12.64 -0.21
CA ILE A 76 15.84 11.26 0.14
C ILE A 76 16.82 10.34 -0.57
N SER A 77 17.45 9.42 0.17
CA SER A 77 18.42 8.45 -0.35
C SER A 77 17.82 7.08 -0.63
N SER A 78 16.64 6.79 -0.10
CA SER A 78 16.01 5.47 -0.27
C SER A 78 14.50 5.54 -0.42
N LEU A 79 13.95 4.67 -1.27
CA LEU A 79 12.52 4.45 -1.47
C LEU A 79 12.14 3.04 -1.08
N ILE A 80 11.02 2.90 -0.36
CA ILE A 80 10.57 1.63 0.15
C ILE A 80 9.06 1.54 -0.01
N TRP A 81 8.56 0.44 -0.60
CA TRP A 81 7.12 0.20 -0.69
C TRP A 81 6.75 -1.29 -0.72
N ASN A 82 5.49 -1.58 -0.47
CA ASN A 82 4.94 -2.92 -0.61
C ASN A 82 4.51 -3.16 -2.06
N ARG A 83 4.88 -4.31 -2.62
CA ARG A 83 4.56 -4.69 -4.00
C ARG A 83 3.05 -4.84 -4.21
N LEU A 84 2.58 -4.36 -5.34
CA LEU A 84 1.25 -4.63 -5.88
C LEU A 84 1.39 -5.58 -7.08
N TYR A 85 0.38 -6.42 -7.31
CA TYR A 85 0.48 -7.55 -8.23
C TYR A 85 -0.47 -7.48 -9.42
N SER A 86 -1.18 -6.36 -9.63
CA SER A 86 -1.89 -6.12 -10.90
C SER A 86 -0.90 -5.76 -12.01
N ASP A 87 -1.18 -6.15 -13.25
CA ASP A 87 -0.29 -5.91 -14.41
C ASP A 87 0.11 -4.42 -14.54
N GLN A 88 -0.85 -3.52 -14.34
CA GLN A 88 -0.60 -2.09 -14.42
C GLN A 88 0.32 -1.60 -13.28
N SER A 89 0.10 -2.11 -12.05
CA SER A 89 0.95 -1.78 -10.91
C SER A 89 2.36 -2.33 -11.06
N ILE A 90 2.51 -3.56 -11.57
CA ILE A 90 3.81 -4.16 -11.83
C ILE A 90 4.60 -3.32 -12.84
N LYS A 91 3.98 -2.92 -13.95
CA LYS A 91 4.61 -2.06 -14.97
C LYS A 91 5.07 -0.73 -14.37
N ARG A 92 4.16 -0.01 -13.71
CA ARG A 92 4.47 1.26 -13.03
C ARG A 92 5.61 1.11 -12.03
N ASP A 93 5.54 0.14 -11.14
CA ASP A 93 6.51 -0.04 -10.06
C ASP A 93 7.87 -0.47 -10.61
N THR A 94 7.91 -1.24 -11.72
CA THR A 94 9.13 -1.61 -12.42
C THR A 94 9.81 -0.38 -13.04
N GLU A 95 9.04 0.48 -13.69
CA GLU A 95 9.56 1.73 -14.25
C GLU A 95 10.09 2.68 -13.17
N ILE A 96 9.35 2.84 -12.08
CA ILE A 96 9.75 3.67 -10.93
C ILE A 96 11.05 3.13 -10.33
N LYS A 97 11.13 1.82 -10.10
CA LYS A 97 12.31 1.15 -9.54
C LYS A 97 13.55 1.36 -10.41
N SER A 98 13.43 1.15 -11.72
CA SER A 98 14.52 1.35 -12.68
C SER A 98 14.96 2.81 -12.73
N PHE A 99 14.03 3.74 -12.81
CA PHE A 99 14.31 5.17 -12.87
C PHE A 99 15.10 5.67 -11.66
N PHE A 100 14.68 5.31 -10.45
CA PHE A 100 15.35 5.80 -9.24
C PHE A 100 16.66 5.05 -8.94
N LYS A 101 16.78 3.78 -9.29
CA LYS A 101 18.07 3.07 -9.24
C LYS A 101 19.12 3.72 -10.13
N ASN A 102 18.75 4.14 -11.33
CA ASN A 102 19.65 4.88 -12.24
C ASN A 102 20.07 6.25 -11.70
N LYS A 103 19.32 6.80 -10.75
CA LYS A 103 19.66 8.03 -10.01
C LYS A 103 20.39 7.78 -8.69
N ASN A 104 20.90 6.57 -8.47
CA ASN A 104 21.58 6.16 -7.24
C ASN A 104 20.71 6.25 -5.97
N ILE A 105 19.38 6.15 -6.11
CA ILE A 105 18.46 6.02 -4.99
C ILE A 105 18.32 4.54 -4.66
N HIS A 106 18.53 4.19 -3.40
CA HIS A 106 18.31 2.82 -2.94
C HIS A 106 16.82 2.49 -2.98
N VAL A 107 16.45 1.35 -3.58
CA VAL A 107 15.04 0.95 -3.73
C VAL A 107 14.83 -0.46 -3.20
N GLU A 108 14.00 -0.58 -2.17
CA GLU A 108 13.57 -1.85 -1.59
C GLU A 108 12.06 -2.07 -1.72
N THR A 109 11.66 -3.31 -1.93
CA THR A 109 10.24 -3.66 -2.06
C THR A 109 9.92 -4.95 -1.30
N PHE A 110 8.76 -5.00 -0.65
CA PHE A 110 8.34 -6.09 0.20
C PHE A 110 7.01 -6.70 -0.24
N ASN A 111 6.81 -7.97 0.07
CA ASN A 111 5.52 -8.61 -0.03
C ASN A 111 4.69 -8.33 1.24
N SER A 112 3.52 -7.74 1.09
CA SER A 112 2.57 -7.52 2.20
C SER A 112 1.17 -8.08 1.93
N HIS A 113 0.93 -8.65 0.75
CA HIS A 113 -0.41 -9.04 0.30
C HIS A 113 -0.58 -10.54 0.06
N LEU A 114 0.51 -11.25 -0.27
CA LEU A 114 0.44 -12.64 -0.69
C LEU A 114 1.11 -13.55 0.34
N LEU A 115 0.50 -14.69 0.62
CA LEU A 115 1.12 -15.76 1.43
C LEU A 115 2.38 -16.29 0.73
N ASN A 116 2.31 -16.48 -0.58
CA ASN A 116 3.42 -16.85 -1.44
C ASN A 116 3.43 -15.94 -2.66
N GLU A 117 4.58 -15.44 -3.03
CA GLU A 117 4.72 -14.68 -4.27
C GLU A 117 4.69 -15.62 -5.49
N PRO A 118 4.25 -15.15 -6.66
CA PRO A 118 4.08 -16.02 -7.83
C PRO A 118 5.33 -16.82 -8.21
N TRP A 119 6.51 -16.25 -8.03
CA TRP A 119 7.81 -16.93 -8.34
C TRP A 119 8.28 -17.90 -7.27
N GLU A 120 7.67 -17.93 -6.08
CA GLU A 120 8.02 -18.87 -5.01
C GLU A 120 7.39 -20.25 -5.20
N VAL A 121 6.30 -20.33 -5.99
CA VAL A 121 5.52 -21.55 -6.18
C VAL A 121 5.47 -21.92 -7.65
N GLN A 122 6.39 -22.76 -8.07
CA GLN A 122 6.52 -23.25 -9.45
C GLN A 122 6.54 -24.77 -9.49
N ASN A 123 6.19 -25.33 -10.65
CA ASN A 123 6.30 -26.78 -10.89
C ASN A 123 7.77 -27.18 -11.11
N ASN A 124 8.03 -28.48 -11.28
CA ASN A 124 9.39 -29.02 -11.48
C ASN A 124 10.08 -28.47 -12.76
N SER A 125 9.32 -27.91 -13.70
CA SER A 125 9.83 -27.28 -14.92
C SER A 125 9.99 -25.77 -14.79
N GLY A 126 9.85 -25.18 -13.59
CA GLY A 126 9.95 -23.74 -13.36
C GLY A 126 8.76 -22.94 -13.89
N GLN A 127 7.64 -23.58 -14.20
CA GLN A 127 6.43 -22.93 -14.72
C GLN A 127 5.34 -22.87 -13.67
N PHE A 128 4.35 -22.00 -13.91
CA PHE A 128 3.17 -21.90 -13.05
C PHE A 128 2.28 -23.13 -13.17
N PHE A 129 1.65 -23.51 -12.08
CA PHE A 129 0.65 -24.57 -12.06
C PHE A 129 -0.63 -24.13 -12.79
N LYS A 130 -1.18 -25.02 -13.63
CA LYS A 130 -2.48 -24.81 -14.30
C LYS A 130 -3.66 -25.39 -13.52
N VAL A 131 -3.40 -26.22 -12.51
CA VAL A 131 -4.40 -26.94 -11.71
C VAL A 131 -4.19 -26.66 -10.24
N PHE A 132 -5.28 -26.42 -9.51
CA PHE A 132 -5.24 -26.00 -8.12
C PHE A 132 -4.60 -27.02 -7.16
N THR A 133 -4.95 -28.31 -7.24
CA THR A 133 -4.51 -29.31 -6.28
C THR A 133 -2.97 -29.45 -6.19
N PRO A 134 -2.23 -29.62 -7.29
CA PRO A 134 -0.77 -29.67 -7.24
C PRO A 134 -0.16 -28.32 -6.83
N TYR A 135 -0.76 -27.20 -7.26
CA TYR A 135 -0.37 -25.87 -6.79
C TYR A 135 -0.47 -25.79 -5.27
N TRP A 136 -1.63 -26.11 -4.71
CA TRP A 136 -1.87 -26.01 -3.27
C TRP A 136 -0.91 -26.89 -2.44
N LYS A 137 -0.67 -28.12 -2.86
CA LYS A 137 0.28 -29.01 -2.17
C LYS A 137 1.69 -28.42 -2.10
N THR A 138 2.14 -27.75 -3.18
CA THR A 138 3.46 -27.11 -3.23
C THR A 138 3.44 -25.80 -2.45
N ALA A 139 2.43 -24.94 -2.65
CA ALA A 139 2.28 -23.67 -1.97
C ALA A 139 2.20 -23.83 -0.45
N PHE A 140 1.49 -24.86 0.04
CA PHE A 140 1.36 -25.15 1.45
C PHE A 140 2.70 -25.58 2.06
N LYS A 141 3.50 -26.38 1.37
CA LYS A 141 4.86 -26.75 1.82
C LYS A 141 5.77 -25.50 1.91
N VAL A 142 5.72 -24.62 0.91
CA VAL A 142 6.48 -23.37 0.91
C VAL A 142 6.06 -22.51 2.10
N TYR A 143 4.75 -22.37 2.33
CA TYR A 143 4.19 -21.61 3.45
C TYR A 143 4.65 -22.14 4.81
N LEU A 144 4.60 -23.46 5.04
CA LEU A 144 5.01 -24.08 6.31
C LEU A 144 6.50 -23.85 6.61
N ASN A 145 7.34 -23.70 5.59
CA ASN A 145 8.77 -23.45 5.76
C ASN A 145 9.11 -21.95 5.96
N LYS A 146 8.12 -21.04 5.80
CA LYS A 146 8.32 -19.61 6.04
C LYS A 146 8.42 -19.32 7.54
N LYS A 147 9.47 -18.62 7.92
CA LYS A 147 9.60 -18.06 9.26
C LYS A 147 8.94 -16.68 9.28
N PHE A 148 7.81 -16.56 9.95
CA PHE A 148 7.17 -15.28 10.19
C PHE A 148 7.73 -14.68 11.48
N SER A 149 8.34 -13.51 11.39
CA SER A 149 8.72 -12.71 12.55
C SER A 149 7.68 -11.62 12.74
N TYR A 150 7.08 -11.56 13.91
CA TYR A 150 6.18 -10.48 14.29
C TYR A 150 6.90 -9.56 15.28
N GLN A 151 7.04 -8.29 14.95
CA GLN A 151 7.53 -7.28 15.90
C GLN A 151 6.34 -6.54 16.51
N LYS A 152 6.15 -6.73 17.81
CA LYS A 152 5.05 -6.12 18.57
C LYS A 152 5.15 -4.60 18.69
N ASN A 153 6.36 -4.06 18.67
CA ASN A 153 6.63 -2.63 18.86
C ASN A 153 7.45 -2.08 17.68
N THR A 154 6.77 -1.43 16.75
CA THR A 154 7.41 -0.73 15.64
C THR A 154 7.49 0.75 16.00
N SER A 155 8.68 1.28 16.23
CA SER A 155 8.90 2.71 16.39
C SER A 155 9.45 3.29 15.10
N ILE A 156 8.82 4.34 14.59
CA ILE A 156 9.25 5.03 13.37
C ILE A 156 9.75 6.40 13.77
N LYS A 157 10.97 6.70 13.38
CA LYS A 157 11.50 8.06 13.52
C LYS A 157 10.92 8.91 12.40
N SER A 158 10.01 9.83 12.75
CA SER A 158 9.39 10.73 11.79
C SER A 158 10.36 11.79 11.30
N PHE A 159 10.34 12.04 9.99
CA PHE A 159 10.97 13.23 9.41
C PHE A 159 9.94 14.37 9.40
N GLN A 160 10.31 15.54 9.93
CA GLN A 160 9.43 16.72 9.94
C GLN A 160 9.35 17.32 8.54
N HIS A 161 8.13 17.54 8.04
CA HIS A 161 7.86 18.12 6.73
C HIS A 161 6.67 19.09 6.78
N ASN A 162 6.63 20.00 5.80
CA ASN A 162 5.59 21.01 5.66
C ASN A 162 4.64 20.73 4.48
N GLU A 163 4.58 19.50 4.01
CA GLU A 163 3.68 19.14 2.92
C GLU A 163 2.21 19.25 3.34
N LYS A 164 1.39 19.82 2.45
CA LYS A 164 -0.04 19.85 2.63
C LYS A 164 -0.64 18.53 2.17
N THR A 165 -1.31 17.86 3.05
CA THR A 165 -2.05 16.64 2.75
C THR A 165 -3.39 16.96 2.10
N LYS A 166 -3.66 16.41 0.92
CA LYS A 166 -4.97 16.48 0.26
C LYS A 166 -5.70 15.16 0.51
N ILE A 167 -6.69 15.18 1.42
CA ILE A 167 -7.43 13.98 1.79
C ILE A 167 -8.79 13.88 1.07
N ASN A 168 -9.27 14.96 0.47
CA ASN A 168 -10.61 14.99 -0.12
C ASN A 168 -10.54 14.71 -1.63
N PHE A 169 -10.70 13.45 -2.03
CA PHE A 169 -10.75 13.03 -3.43
C PHE A 169 -12.14 13.20 -4.08
N LEU A 170 -13.17 13.39 -3.27
CA LEU A 170 -14.58 13.49 -3.68
C LEU A 170 -15.12 14.88 -3.43
N SER A 171 -14.59 15.87 -4.11
CA SER A 171 -14.83 17.26 -3.80
C SER A 171 -16.29 17.75 -3.96
N ASN A 172 -17.20 17.06 -4.67
CA ASN A 172 -18.54 17.57 -4.96
C ASN A 172 -19.63 16.49 -5.20
N ARG A 173 -19.58 15.33 -4.53
CA ARG A 173 -20.59 14.29 -4.74
C ARG A 173 -21.38 14.03 -3.47
N SER A 174 -22.69 14.30 -3.51
CA SER A 174 -23.62 14.10 -2.38
C SER A 174 -24.28 12.73 -2.33
N TRP A 175 -24.05 11.85 -3.32
CA TRP A 175 -24.71 10.54 -3.40
C TRP A 175 -24.44 9.64 -2.19
N TYR A 176 -23.27 9.75 -1.55
CA TYR A 176 -22.93 8.96 -0.37
C TYR A 176 -23.72 9.39 0.88
N GLU A 177 -24.23 10.62 0.94
CA GLU A 177 -25.09 11.07 2.02
C GLU A 177 -26.45 10.35 1.97
N THR A 178 -26.95 10.12 0.78
CA THR A 178 -28.21 9.39 0.54
C THR A 178 -28.07 7.90 0.79
N VAL A 179 -26.96 7.28 0.39
CA VAL A 179 -26.70 5.84 0.54
C VAL A 179 -26.46 5.45 2.01
N SER A 180 -25.92 6.33 2.82
CA SER A 180 -25.63 6.01 4.23
C SER A 180 -26.92 5.71 5.03
N TYR A 181 -28.07 6.21 4.61
CA TYR A 181 -29.37 5.94 5.26
C TYR A 181 -30.05 4.66 4.77
N THR A 182 -29.80 4.21 3.53
CA THR A 182 -30.43 3.00 2.98
C THR A 182 -29.84 1.71 3.56
N HIS A 183 -28.62 1.72 4.09
CA HIS A 183 -28.02 0.57 4.74
C HIS A 183 -28.34 0.44 6.24
N LEU A 184 -28.95 1.45 6.85
CA LEU A 184 -29.37 1.41 8.24
C LEU A 184 -30.77 0.77 8.44
N THR A 185 -31.51 0.55 7.35
CA THR A 185 -32.78 -0.16 7.36
C THR A 185 -32.68 -1.47 6.60
N LEU A 186 -31.89 -2.42 7.12
CA LEU A 186 -32.13 -3.82 6.80
C LEU A 186 -33.49 -4.17 7.39
N PRO A 187 -34.46 -4.63 6.57
CA PRO A 187 -35.73 -5.11 7.12
C PRO A 187 -35.40 -6.30 8.04
N THR A 188 -35.66 -6.11 9.32
CA THR A 188 -35.69 -7.19 10.32
C THR A 188 -36.95 -8.03 10.14
N ASN A 189 -37.36 -8.31 8.93
CA ASN A 189 -38.46 -9.23 8.68
C ASN A 189 -37.88 -10.60 8.47
N GLY A 190 -38.02 -11.36 9.55
CA GLY A 190 -37.60 -12.70 9.74
C GLY A 190 -37.94 -13.62 8.60
N CYS A 191 -36.98 -14.48 8.32
CA CYS A 191 -37.29 -15.80 7.79
C CYS A 191 -38.05 -16.53 8.89
N VAL A 192 -39.30 -16.79 8.62
CA VAL A 192 -40.08 -17.84 9.26
C VAL A 192 -39.72 -19.14 8.60
#